data_be9f1d33f7457b8990e3ff24e9196e17
#
_entry.id   be9f1d33f7457b8990e3ff24e9196e17
#
_cell.length_a   1.000
_cell.length_b   1.000
_cell.length_c   1.000
_cell.angle_alpha   90.00
_cell.angle_beta   90.00
_cell.angle_gamma   90.00
#
_symmetry.space_group_name_H-M   'P 1'
#
loop_
_entity.id
_entity.type
_entity.pdbx_description
1 polymer ?
#
loop_
_entity_poly.entity_id
_entity_poly.type
_entity_poly.pdbx_seq_one_letter_code
_entity_poly.pdbx_strand_id
1 'polypeptide(L)'
;MNTPLYIVADPAEISGIERDSLLVTRVGTLNCAFALIDALTTARIHGNLPSRLVNMGTAGALVDGLSGVFEISHALKHDFSNDTIAA
;
A
#
# COMPACT_ATOMS: atom_id res chain seq x y z
N MET A 1 -10.34 11.31 11.71
CA MET A 1 -11.01 10.01 11.59
C MET A 1 -10.08 8.90 12.07
N ASN A 2 -10.63 7.90 12.77
CA ASN A 2 -9.78 6.87 13.41
C ASN A 2 -9.72 5.55 12.63
N THR A 3 -10.07 5.60 11.35
CA THR A 3 -10.05 4.41 10.51
C THR A 3 -8.77 4.36 9.68
N PRO A 4 -8.18 3.16 9.49
CA PRO A 4 -7.05 3.02 8.59
C PRO A 4 -7.49 3.08 7.13
N LEU A 5 -6.58 3.45 6.25
CA LEU A 5 -6.77 3.38 4.80
C LEU A 5 -5.96 2.21 4.27
N TYR A 6 -6.63 1.26 3.63
CA TYR A 6 -5.99 0.09 3.02
C TYR A 6 -5.68 0.39 1.56
N ILE A 7 -4.47 0.12 1.15
CA ILE A 7 -3.94 0.47 -0.17
C ILE A 7 -3.62 -0.80 -0.92
N VAL A 8 -4.24 -0.98 -2.09
CA VAL A 8 -4.01 -2.13 -2.95
C VAL A 8 -3.83 -1.67 -4.40
N ALA A 9 -3.08 -2.44 -5.18
CA ALA A 9 -2.90 -2.16 -6.60
C ALA A 9 -4.12 -2.58 -7.41
N ASP A 10 -4.75 -3.68 -7.05
CA ASP A 10 -5.89 -4.26 -7.76
C ASP A 10 -6.95 -4.68 -6.73
N PRO A 11 -8.23 -4.31 -6.92
CA PRO A 11 -9.27 -4.68 -5.97
C PRO A 11 -9.47 -6.20 -5.82
N ALA A 12 -9.02 -7.00 -6.79
CA ALA A 12 -9.06 -8.45 -6.70
C ALA A 12 -8.12 -9.02 -5.64
N GLU A 13 -7.14 -8.24 -5.17
CA GLU A 13 -6.16 -8.71 -4.18
C GLU A 13 -6.75 -8.84 -2.79
N ILE A 14 -7.90 -8.24 -2.54
CA ILE A 14 -8.46 -8.21 -1.20
C ILE A 14 -9.98 -8.22 -1.25
N SER A 15 -10.59 -8.83 -0.24
CA SER A 15 -12.05 -8.83 -0.06
C SER A 15 -12.37 -8.54 1.40
N GLY A 16 -13.61 -8.15 1.66
CA GLY A 16 -14.07 -7.92 3.02
C GLY A 16 -13.75 -6.55 3.61
N ILE A 17 -13.11 -5.66 2.85
CA ILE A 17 -12.84 -4.30 3.29
C ILE A 17 -13.84 -3.36 2.64
N GLU A 18 -14.38 -2.44 3.42
CA GLU A 18 -15.34 -1.46 2.92
C GLU A 18 -14.67 -0.54 1.90
N ARG A 19 -15.42 -0.17 0.87
CA ARG A 19 -14.93 0.66 -0.22
C ARG A 19 -14.36 2.00 0.27
N ASP A 20 -14.97 2.59 1.28
CA ASP A 20 -14.53 3.89 1.81
C ASP A 20 -13.18 3.82 2.51
N SER A 21 -12.77 2.62 2.91
CA SER A 21 -11.48 2.38 3.56
C SER A 21 -10.45 1.79 2.60
N LEU A 22 -10.74 1.74 1.31
CA LEU A 22 -9.90 1.09 0.31
C LEU A 22 -9.49 2.09 -0.77
N LEU A 23 -8.18 2.17 -1.00
CA LEU A 23 -7.62 2.94 -2.11
C LEU A 23 -7.02 1.98 -3.13
N VAL A 24 -7.54 1.99 -4.35
CA VAL A 24 -7.01 1.22 -5.47
C VAL A 24 -6.07 2.12 -6.26
N THR A 25 -4.78 1.81 -6.27
CA THR A 25 -3.77 2.67 -6.86
C THR A 25 -3.40 2.28 -8.29
N ARG A 26 -3.75 1.06 -8.72
CA ARG A 26 -3.22 0.44 -9.93
C ARG A 26 -1.77 0.03 -9.74
N VAL A 27 -1.27 -0.75 -10.68
CA VAL A 27 0.10 -1.27 -10.60
C VAL A 27 1.10 -0.18 -10.95
N GLY A 28 2.20 -0.14 -10.24
CA GLY A 28 3.32 0.75 -10.51
C GLY A 28 3.54 1.82 -9.45
N THR A 29 4.80 2.17 -9.28
CA THR A 29 5.21 3.14 -8.26
C THR A 29 4.61 4.52 -8.48
N LEU A 30 4.58 4.99 -9.74
CA LEU A 30 4.02 6.31 -10.05
C LEU A 30 2.52 6.36 -9.81
N ASN A 31 1.79 5.32 -10.22
CA ASN A 31 0.36 5.25 -9.99
C ASN A 31 0.05 5.26 -8.49
N CYS A 32 0.81 4.53 -7.70
CA CYS A 32 0.65 4.51 -6.26
C CYS A 32 0.91 5.88 -5.65
N ALA A 33 2.00 6.55 -6.06
CA ALA A 33 2.35 7.86 -5.55
C ALA A 33 1.28 8.91 -5.87
N PHE A 34 0.83 8.95 -7.10
CA PHE A 34 -0.21 9.91 -7.51
C PHE A 34 -1.53 9.66 -6.79
N ALA A 35 -1.94 8.41 -6.69
CA ALA A 35 -3.18 8.06 -6.01
C ALA A 35 -3.13 8.43 -4.52
N LEU A 36 -2.01 8.18 -3.85
CA LEU A 36 -1.83 8.53 -2.45
C LEU A 36 -1.82 10.03 -2.24
N ILE A 37 -1.10 10.78 -3.06
CA ILE A 37 -1.05 12.24 -2.95
C ILE A 37 -2.45 12.83 -3.11
N ASP A 38 -3.18 12.38 -4.12
CA ASP A 38 -4.54 12.86 -4.37
C ASP A 38 -5.47 12.53 -3.21
N ALA A 39 -5.47 11.28 -2.75
CA ALA A 39 -6.34 10.83 -1.68
C ALA A 39 -6.04 11.54 -0.36
N LEU A 40 -4.78 11.67 0.00
CA LEU A 40 -4.40 12.30 1.26
C LEU A 40 -4.60 13.81 1.24
N THR A 41 -4.37 14.45 0.10
CA THR A 41 -4.63 15.88 -0.04
C THR A 41 -6.13 16.18 0.11
N THR A 42 -6.97 15.39 -0.55
CA THR A 42 -8.42 15.52 -0.43
C THR A 42 -8.89 15.27 1.00
N ALA A 43 -8.38 14.22 1.64
CA ALA A 43 -8.73 13.91 3.02
C ALA A 43 -8.32 15.02 3.98
N ARG A 44 -7.15 15.62 3.76
CA ARG A 44 -6.67 16.73 4.57
C ARG A 44 -7.58 17.95 4.45
N ILE A 45 -8.00 18.27 3.25
CA ILE A 45 -8.90 19.40 3.01
C ILE A 45 -10.23 19.21 3.74
N HIS A 46 -10.74 17.99 3.77
CA HIS A 46 -12.01 17.68 4.41
C HIS A 46 -11.87 17.31 5.90
N GLY A 47 -10.66 17.31 6.45
CA GLY A 47 -10.44 16.97 7.84
C GLY A 47 -10.59 15.48 8.15
N ASN A 48 -10.42 14.62 7.17
CA ASN A 48 -10.66 13.17 7.25
C ASN A 48 -9.41 12.33 7.07
N LEU A 49 -8.25 12.80 7.52
CA LEU A 49 -7.03 12.00 7.38
C LEU A 49 -7.20 10.65 8.06
N PRO A 50 -6.74 9.55 7.42
CA PRO A 50 -6.80 8.24 8.02
C PRO A 50 -5.83 8.14 9.21
N SER A 51 -6.13 7.23 10.14
CA SER A 51 -5.28 7.03 11.31
C SER A 51 -3.96 6.37 10.94
N ARG A 52 -3.93 5.57 9.89
CA ARG A 52 -2.73 4.92 9.36
C ARG A 52 -2.96 4.44 7.95
N LEU A 53 -1.88 4.12 7.26
CA LEU A 53 -1.91 3.55 5.92
C LEU A 53 -1.47 2.09 6.01
N VAL A 54 -2.22 1.19 5.36
CA VAL A 54 -1.89 -0.22 5.31
C VAL A 54 -1.76 -0.62 3.84
N ASN A 55 -0.55 -0.87 3.39
CA ASN A 55 -0.31 -1.34 2.03
C ASN A 55 -0.40 -2.85 1.99
N MET A 56 -1.29 -3.37 1.15
CA MET A 56 -1.56 -4.79 1.04
C MET A 56 -1.40 -5.25 -0.39
N GLY A 57 -0.96 -6.48 -0.56
CA GLY A 57 -0.80 -7.05 -1.88
C GLY A 57 -0.33 -8.49 -1.81
N THR A 58 -0.17 -9.09 -2.98
CA THR A 58 0.33 -10.45 -3.12
C THR A 58 1.83 -10.43 -3.37
N ALA A 59 2.51 -11.49 -2.93
CA ALA A 59 3.94 -11.63 -3.11
C ALA A 59 4.31 -13.10 -3.29
N GLY A 60 5.40 -13.34 -3.99
CA GLY A 60 5.94 -14.69 -4.13
C GLY A 60 6.93 -14.99 -3.00
N ALA A 61 6.80 -16.17 -2.40
CA ALA A 61 7.74 -16.60 -1.39
C ALA A 61 9.03 -17.07 -2.05
N LEU A 62 10.16 -16.68 -1.46
CA LEU A 62 11.48 -17.13 -1.92
C LEU A 62 11.92 -18.43 -1.25
N VAL A 63 11.20 -18.86 -0.23
CA VAL A 63 11.47 -20.08 0.52
C VAL A 63 10.21 -20.95 0.49
N ASP A 64 10.40 -22.25 0.28
CA ASP A 64 9.27 -23.19 0.25
C ASP A 64 8.58 -23.25 1.61
N GLY A 65 7.28 -23.48 1.58
CA GLY A 65 6.48 -23.66 2.80
C GLY A 65 5.93 -22.39 3.42
N LEU A 66 6.23 -21.22 2.85
CA LEU A 66 5.63 -19.98 3.32
C LEU A 66 4.31 -19.72 2.63
N SER A 67 3.26 -19.56 3.40
CA SER A 67 1.95 -19.17 2.90
C SER A 67 1.18 -18.43 3.99
N GLY A 68 0.19 -17.66 3.57
CA GLY A 68 -0.63 -16.89 4.49
C GLY A 68 -0.39 -15.40 4.39
N VAL A 69 -0.82 -14.68 5.39
CA VAL A 69 -0.70 -13.22 5.46
C VAL A 69 0.41 -12.85 6.43
N PHE A 70 1.31 -12.02 5.99
CA PHE A 70 2.47 -11.60 6.78
C PHE A 70 2.57 -10.09 6.83
N GLU A 71 2.92 -9.57 7.99
CA GLU A 71 3.31 -8.18 8.13
C GLU A 71 4.83 -8.10 7.92
N ILE A 72 5.25 -7.26 6.96
CA ILE A 72 6.67 -7.16 6.63
C ILE A 72 7.35 -6.13 7.53
N SER A 73 8.62 -6.40 7.86
CA SER A 73 9.42 -5.51 8.68
C SER A 73 10.35 -4.62 7.84
N HIS A 74 10.74 -5.08 6.67
CA HIS A 74 11.67 -4.37 5.79
C HIS A 74 11.26 -4.53 4.34
N ALA A 75 11.49 -3.50 3.55
CA ALA A 75 11.26 -3.53 2.11
C ALA A 75 12.44 -2.91 1.38
N LEU A 76 12.85 -3.54 0.29
CA LEU A 76 13.92 -3.06 -0.58
C LEU A 76 13.45 -3.12 -2.03
N LYS A 77 13.84 -2.14 -2.83
CA LYS A 77 13.65 -2.21 -4.26
C LYS A 77 14.88 -2.89 -4.87
N HIS A 78 14.75 -4.19 -5.15
CA HIS A 78 15.90 -5.02 -5.47
C HIS A 78 16.56 -4.69 -6.81
N ASP A 79 15.88 -3.95 -7.68
CA ASP A 79 16.42 -3.50 -8.96
C ASP A 79 17.29 -2.25 -8.85
N PHE A 80 17.43 -1.69 -7.65
CA PHE A 80 18.26 -0.53 -7.36
C PHE A 80 19.36 -0.91 -6.38
N SER A 81 20.53 -0.26 -6.52
CA SER A 81 21.58 -0.42 -5.53
C SER A 81 21.16 0.24 -4.21
N ASN A 82 21.72 -0.25 -3.10
CA ASN A 82 21.46 0.35 -1.79
C ASN A 82 21.91 1.81 -1.73
N ASP A 83 22.99 2.16 -2.43
CA ASP A 83 23.48 3.52 -2.50
C ASP A 83 22.45 4.45 -3.13
N THR A 84 21.81 3.99 -4.19
CA THR A 84 20.76 4.75 -4.86
C THR A 84 19.54 4.93 -3.96
N ILE A 85 19.14 3.89 -3.25
CA ILE A 85 17.97 3.91 -2.37
C ILE A 85 18.24 4.75 -1.12
N ALA A 86 19.44 4.66 -0.57
CA ALA A 86 19.81 5.34 0.67
C ALA A 86 20.04 6.85 0.48
N ALA A 87 20.31 7.24 -0.75
CA ALA A 87 20.49 8.65 -1.04
C ALA A 87 19.14 9.37 -1.05
#